data_b3e106bc64b1e3d8db7ef479ff7b8b27
#
_entry.id   b3e106bc64b1e3d8db7ef479ff7b8b27
#
_cell.length_a   1.000
_cell.length_b   1.000
_cell.length_c   1.000
_cell.angle_alpha   90.00
_cell.angle_beta   90.00
_cell.angle_gamma   90.00
#
_symmetry.space_group_name_H-M   'P 1'
#
loop_
_entity.id
_entity.type
_entity.pdbx_description
1 polymer ?
#
loop_
_entity_poly.entity_id
_entity_poly.type
_entity_poly.pdbx_seq_one_letter_code
_entity_poly.pdbx_strand_id
1 'polypeptide(L)'
;QEYTWDDLLDQLTFSDMTKLVGLAYHSTASASNVGKPATKDENGPLGLTANLTGGGSSTGYTSADILAATFDREIAEAVGRSLGNDCLMATGKAYSGLYGPGVNIHRTPYGGRNFEYYSEDPFISGQICAAQVGGIQSKGVYVYMKHFALNDQDTGRDGLCVWTNEQAAREIYLQAFEYPIEQANALCVMTSFNRLGTTWAGGDYNLLTNILRN
;
A
#
# COMPACT_ATOMS: atom_id res chain seq x y z
N GLN A 1 29.07 14.77 -12.08
CA GLN A 1 27.93 15.64 -11.83
C GLN A 1 26.82 14.74 -11.27
N GLU A 2 26.36 15.04 -10.06
CA GLU A 2 25.28 14.29 -9.42
C GLU A 2 23.97 14.85 -10.00
N TYR A 3 23.17 14.01 -10.65
CA TYR A 3 21.86 14.41 -11.17
C TYR A 3 20.86 14.55 -10.01
N THR A 4 20.15 15.65 -9.98
CA THR A 4 19.10 15.93 -9.00
C THR A 4 17.72 15.51 -9.54
N TRP A 5 16.71 15.47 -8.65
CA TRP A 5 15.33 15.30 -9.07
C TRP A 5 14.83 16.44 -9.98
N ASP A 6 15.33 17.66 -9.76
CA ASP A 6 14.98 18.81 -10.60
C ASP A 6 15.50 18.63 -12.03
N ASP A 7 16.75 18.15 -12.19
CA ASP A 7 17.31 17.83 -13.52
C ASP A 7 16.49 16.77 -14.27
N LEU A 8 15.88 15.82 -13.56
CA LEU A 8 14.98 14.83 -14.16
C LEU A 8 13.63 15.43 -14.54
N LEU A 9 13.04 16.22 -13.63
CA LEU A 9 11.73 16.84 -13.83
C LEU A 9 11.75 17.88 -14.96
N ASP A 10 12.84 18.61 -15.11
CA ASP A 10 13.03 19.60 -16.18
C ASP A 10 13.07 18.97 -17.59
N GLN A 11 13.26 17.67 -17.70
CA GLN A 11 13.18 16.96 -18.97
C GLN A 11 11.74 16.58 -19.37
N LEU A 12 10.77 16.70 -18.46
CA LEU A 12 9.37 16.42 -18.76
C LEU A 12 8.73 17.56 -19.58
N THR A 13 8.06 17.21 -20.66
CA THR A 13 7.23 18.16 -21.39
C THR A 13 5.92 18.43 -20.64
N PHE A 14 5.28 19.56 -20.94
CA PHE A 14 3.93 19.84 -20.40
C PHE A 14 2.93 18.72 -20.74
N SER A 15 3.05 18.10 -21.91
CA SER A 15 2.23 16.94 -22.31
C SER A 15 2.49 15.73 -21.41
N ASP A 16 3.74 15.45 -21.05
CA ASP A 16 4.07 14.34 -20.14
C ASP A 16 3.50 14.58 -18.75
N MET A 17 3.69 15.78 -18.21
CA MET A 17 3.14 16.17 -16.90
C MET A 17 1.61 16.03 -16.87
N THR A 18 0.94 16.52 -17.91
CA THR A 18 -0.53 16.43 -18.04
C THR A 18 -1.01 14.97 -18.06
N LYS A 19 -0.30 14.10 -18.79
CA LYS A 19 -0.64 12.65 -18.84
C LYS A 19 -0.38 11.98 -17.50
N LEU A 20 0.75 12.27 -16.86
CA LEU A 20 1.10 11.69 -15.56
C LEU A 20 0.09 12.05 -14.46
N VAL A 21 -0.45 13.27 -14.49
CA VAL A 21 -1.47 13.72 -13.55
C VAL A 21 -2.88 13.28 -13.94
N GLY A 22 -3.23 13.35 -15.22
CA GLY A 22 -4.60 13.16 -15.68
C GLY A 22 -4.99 11.72 -15.98
N LEU A 23 -4.03 10.82 -16.20
CA LEU A 23 -4.26 9.42 -16.58
C LEU A 23 -3.79 8.42 -15.48
N ALA A 24 -3.90 8.83 -14.23
CA ALA A 24 -3.40 8.07 -13.08
C ALA A 24 -4.41 7.08 -12.46
N TYR A 25 -5.39 6.59 -13.21
CA TYR A 25 -6.37 5.63 -12.70
C TYR A 25 -5.86 4.19 -12.85
N HIS A 26 -5.44 3.56 -11.75
CA HIS A 26 -4.85 2.20 -11.71
C HIS A 26 -3.71 1.99 -12.72
N SER A 27 -3.06 3.06 -13.08
CA SER A 27 -1.97 3.08 -14.06
C SER A 27 -1.23 4.39 -14.01
N THR A 28 -0.03 4.43 -14.58
CA THR A 28 0.62 5.70 -14.89
C THR A 28 1.05 5.72 -16.36
N ALA A 29 0.96 6.90 -16.97
CA ALA A 29 1.41 7.08 -18.35
C ALA A 29 2.93 6.91 -18.48
N SER A 30 3.39 6.55 -19.67
CA SER A 30 4.83 6.61 -20.00
C SER A 30 5.29 8.04 -20.22
N ALA A 31 6.57 8.31 -19.91
CA ALA A 31 7.28 9.52 -20.29
C ALA A 31 8.63 9.11 -20.88
N SER A 32 8.67 8.94 -22.20
CA SER A 32 9.82 8.32 -22.89
C SER A 32 11.10 9.14 -22.85
N ASN A 33 10.99 10.46 -22.75
CA ASN A 33 12.14 11.37 -22.64
C ASN A 33 12.91 11.23 -21.32
N VAL A 34 12.28 10.70 -20.28
CA VAL A 34 12.95 10.34 -19.01
C VAL A 34 13.02 8.83 -18.77
N GLY A 35 12.74 8.03 -19.80
CA GLY A 35 12.80 6.58 -19.73
C GLY A 35 11.74 5.92 -18.84
N LYS A 36 10.70 6.66 -18.42
CA LYS A 36 9.64 6.13 -17.57
C LYS A 36 8.66 5.29 -18.40
N PRO A 37 8.51 3.97 -18.10
CA PRO A 37 7.49 3.15 -18.75
C PRO A 37 6.08 3.48 -18.24
N ALA A 38 5.06 3.06 -18.99
CA ALA A 38 3.71 2.96 -18.46
C ALA A 38 3.63 1.85 -17.41
N THR A 39 2.81 2.05 -16.38
CA THR A 39 2.58 1.05 -15.33
C THR A 39 1.10 0.69 -15.23
N LYS A 40 0.82 -0.45 -14.61
CA LYS A 40 -0.51 -0.89 -14.23
C LYS A 40 -0.48 -1.44 -12.83
N ASP A 41 -1.51 -1.13 -12.06
CA ASP A 41 -1.65 -1.51 -10.67
C ASP A 41 -2.96 -2.28 -10.47
N GLU A 42 -2.96 -3.27 -9.58
CA GLU A 42 -4.14 -4.06 -9.29
C GLU A 42 -4.28 -4.31 -7.78
N ASN A 43 -5.51 -4.63 -7.38
CA ASN A 43 -5.82 -4.99 -6.02
C ASN A 43 -5.60 -6.48 -5.78
N GLY A 44 -5.29 -6.83 -4.54
CA GLY A 44 -5.22 -8.22 -4.14
C GLY A 44 -4.12 -8.57 -3.15
N PRO A 45 -4.20 -8.11 -1.89
CA PRO A 45 -3.23 -8.48 -0.87
C PRO A 45 -3.25 -9.98 -0.55
N LEU A 46 -4.33 -10.67 -0.86
CA LEU A 46 -4.50 -12.12 -0.66
C LEU A 46 -4.59 -12.90 -1.99
N GLY A 47 -4.08 -12.32 -3.05
CA GLY A 47 -4.15 -12.78 -4.44
C GLY A 47 -4.81 -11.73 -5.34
N LEU A 48 -4.41 -11.67 -6.59
CA LEU A 48 -4.92 -10.70 -7.54
C LEU A 48 -6.43 -10.87 -7.76
N THR A 49 -7.19 -9.82 -7.60
CA THR A 49 -8.65 -9.89 -7.69
C THR A 49 -9.21 -9.53 -9.06
N ALA A 50 -8.42 -8.83 -9.86
CA ALA A 50 -8.79 -8.42 -11.23
C ALA A 50 -10.13 -7.65 -11.35
N ASN A 51 -10.65 -7.15 -10.25
CA ASN A 51 -11.97 -6.50 -10.21
C ASN A 51 -11.95 -5.04 -10.63
N LEU A 52 -10.78 -4.42 -10.74
CA LEU A 52 -10.64 -3.02 -11.11
C LEU A 52 -10.27 -2.83 -12.59
N THR A 53 -9.38 -3.67 -13.10
CA THR A 53 -8.85 -3.52 -14.46
C THR A 53 -9.27 -4.63 -15.42
N GLY A 54 -10.05 -5.60 -14.94
CA GLY A 54 -10.51 -6.74 -15.74
C GLY A 54 -9.37 -7.67 -16.21
N GLY A 55 -8.32 -7.78 -15.40
CA GLY A 55 -7.15 -8.60 -15.69
C GLY A 55 -7.26 -10.03 -15.18
N GLY A 56 -6.14 -10.74 -15.20
CA GLY A 56 -6.05 -12.13 -14.79
C GLY A 56 -6.25 -12.38 -13.30
N SER A 57 -6.59 -13.60 -12.99
CA SER A 57 -6.60 -14.11 -11.61
C SER A 57 -5.24 -14.73 -11.27
N SER A 58 -4.97 -14.84 -9.99
CA SER A 58 -3.80 -15.53 -9.46
C SER A 58 -4.18 -16.58 -8.40
N THR A 59 -3.21 -17.16 -7.75
CA THR A 59 -3.40 -18.01 -6.58
C THR A 59 -4.11 -17.22 -5.47
N GLY A 60 -5.08 -17.81 -4.81
CA GLY A 60 -5.64 -17.30 -3.55
C GLY A 60 -4.72 -17.70 -2.39
N TYR A 61 -4.24 -16.71 -1.65
CA TYR A 61 -3.41 -16.92 -0.44
C TYR A 61 -4.29 -16.91 0.81
N THR A 62 -3.71 -17.37 1.92
CA THR A 62 -4.39 -17.30 3.22
C THR A 62 -4.68 -15.86 3.62
N SER A 63 -5.62 -15.65 4.53
CA SER A 63 -5.90 -14.32 5.08
C SER A 63 -4.69 -13.77 5.85
N ALA A 64 -4.61 -12.44 5.93
CA ALA A 64 -3.45 -11.77 6.52
C ALA A 64 -3.33 -12.05 8.03
N ASP A 65 -4.45 -12.18 8.74
CA ASP A 65 -4.49 -12.54 10.16
C ASP A 65 -3.93 -13.95 10.40
N ILE A 66 -4.25 -14.94 9.54
CA ILE A 66 -3.66 -16.27 9.63
C ILE A 66 -2.16 -16.23 9.33
N LEU A 67 -1.73 -15.45 8.34
CA LEU A 67 -0.32 -15.26 8.05
C LEU A 67 0.41 -14.64 9.26
N ALA A 68 -0.16 -13.65 9.90
CA ALA A 68 0.40 -13.04 11.11
C ALA A 68 0.44 -14.00 12.30
N ALA A 69 -0.57 -14.85 12.44
CA ALA A 69 -0.64 -15.87 13.50
C ALA A 69 0.45 -16.95 13.39
N THR A 70 1.18 -17.03 12.29
CA THR A 70 2.37 -17.87 12.19
C THR A 70 3.54 -17.35 13.00
N PHE A 71 3.59 -16.04 13.27
CA PHE A 71 4.74 -15.34 13.87
C PHE A 71 6.05 -15.56 13.09
N ASP A 72 5.95 -15.91 11.81
CA ASP A 72 7.08 -16.31 10.98
C ASP A 72 7.28 -15.34 9.81
N ARG A 73 8.37 -14.58 9.89
CA ARG A 73 8.75 -13.59 8.85
C ARG A 73 9.23 -14.26 7.56
N GLU A 74 9.81 -15.46 7.63
CA GLU A 74 10.30 -16.17 6.44
C GLU A 74 9.11 -16.67 5.59
N ILE A 75 8.06 -17.17 6.25
CA ILE A 75 6.81 -17.53 5.58
C ILE A 75 6.17 -16.28 4.95
N ALA A 76 6.10 -15.16 5.69
CA ALA A 76 5.54 -13.93 5.17
C ALA A 76 6.29 -13.42 3.94
N GLU A 77 7.63 -13.45 3.98
CA GLU A 77 8.46 -13.08 2.85
C GLU A 77 8.27 -14.04 1.64
N ALA A 78 8.15 -15.35 1.89
CA ALA A 78 7.90 -16.33 0.84
C ALA A 78 6.53 -16.11 0.16
N VAL A 79 5.49 -15.82 0.93
CA VAL A 79 4.17 -15.41 0.41
C VAL A 79 4.30 -14.13 -0.42
N GLY A 80 5.06 -13.15 0.08
CA GLY A 80 5.34 -11.91 -0.65
C GLY A 80 6.03 -12.17 -2.00
N ARG A 81 7.05 -13.01 -2.04
CA ARG A 81 7.74 -13.38 -3.29
C ARG A 81 6.80 -14.07 -4.28
N SER A 82 5.93 -14.95 -3.80
CA SER A 82 4.96 -15.64 -4.63
C SER A 82 3.93 -14.68 -5.21
N LEU A 83 3.40 -13.78 -4.39
CA LEU A 83 2.45 -12.77 -4.83
C LEU A 83 3.07 -11.79 -5.83
N GLY A 84 4.34 -11.39 -5.63
CA GLY A 84 5.09 -10.60 -6.59
C GLY A 84 5.28 -11.30 -7.94
N ASN A 85 5.55 -12.62 -7.94
CA ASN A 85 5.58 -13.41 -9.17
C ASN A 85 4.22 -13.46 -9.85
N ASP A 86 3.13 -13.65 -9.09
CA ASP A 86 1.77 -13.64 -9.64
C ASP A 86 1.45 -12.30 -10.32
N CYS A 87 1.88 -11.17 -9.75
CA CYS A 87 1.75 -9.87 -10.39
C CYS A 87 2.43 -9.80 -11.77
N LEU A 88 3.62 -10.35 -11.89
CA LEU A 88 4.38 -10.35 -13.14
C LEU A 88 3.82 -11.35 -14.17
N MET A 89 3.26 -12.46 -13.71
CA MET A 89 2.79 -13.58 -14.54
C MET A 89 1.28 -13.56 -14.78
N ALA A 90 0.56 -12.59 -14.26
CA ALA A 90 -0.89 -12.52 -14.40
C ALA A 90 -1.32 -12.60 -15.87
N THR A 91 -2.30 -13.45 -16.14
CA THR A 91 -2.74 -13.80 -17.51
C THR A 91 -3.14 -12.54 -18.29
N GLY A 92 -2.36 -12.24 -19.31
CA GLY A 92 -2.62 -11.16 -20.26
C GLY A 92 -2.12 -9.77 -19.84
N LYS A 93 -1.65 -9.56 -18.61
CA LYS A 93 -1.11 -8.26 -18.17
C LYS A 93 -0.22 -8.43 -16.95
N ALA A 94 1.03 -8.03 -17.04
CA ALA A 94 1.87 -7.85 -15.85
C ALA A 94 1.43 -6.60 -15.09
N TYR A 95 1.43 -6.68 -13.76
CA TYR A 95 1.18 -5.56 -12.87
C TYR A 95 2.48 -5.06 -12.27
N SER A 96 2.66 -3.74 -12.29
CA SER A 96 3.83 -3.07 -11.73
C SER A 96 3.65 -2.73 -10.25
N GLY A 97 2.41 -2.54 -9.82
CA GLY A 97 2.05 -2.19 -8.46
C GLY A 97 0.89 -3.01 -7.92
N LEU A 98 0.90 -3.22 -6.60
CA LEU A 98 -0.11 -3.96 -5.87
C LEU A 98 -0.73 -3.09 -4.78
N TYR A 99 -2.07 -2.97 -4.75
CA TYR A 99 -2.81 -2.30 -3.68
C TYR A 99 -2.91 -3.21 -2.45
N GLY A 100 -1.91 -3.13 -1.64
CA GLY A 100 -1.70 -3.91 -0.42
C GLY A 100 -0.21 -3.96 -0.06
N PRO A 101 0.12 -4.59 1.08
CA PRO A 101 -0.77 -5.21 2.05
C PRO A 101 -1.65 -4.23 2.83
N GLY A 102 -2.72 -4.74 3.47
CA GLY A 102 -3.48 -4.02 4.48
C GLY A 102 -2.77 -4.08 5.82
N VAL A 103 -2.66 -2.94 6.53
CA VAL A 103 -1.85 -2.83 7.77
C VAL A 103 -2.63 -2.20 8.94
N ASN A 104 -3.91 -1.92 8.77
CA ASN A 104 -4.71 -1.35 9.85
C ASN A 104 -4.86 -2.33 11.02
N ILE A 105 -5.15 -1.78 12.19
CA ILE A 105 -5.21 -2.53 13.44
C ILE A 105 -6.60 -3.13 13.66
N HIS A 106 -6.66 -4.41 14.07
CA HIS A 106 -7.90 -5.04 14.52
C HIS A 106 -8.37 -4.42 15.83
N ARG A 107 -9.49 -3.73 15.82
CA ARG A 107 -10.11 -3.13 17.02
C ARG A 107 -11.26 -3.94 17.57
N THR A 108 -11.87 -4.74 16.74
CA THR A 108 -13.04 -5.55 17.07
C THR A 108 -13.10 -6.75 16.11
N PRO A 109 -13.59 -7.90 16.55
CA PRO A 109 -13.81 -9.04 15.66
C PRO A 109 -14.84 -8.77 14.56
N TYR A 110 -15.65 -7.72 14.70
CA TYR A 110 -16.66 -7.31 13.72
C TYR A 110 -16.14 -6.34 12.66
N GLY A 111 -14.86 -6.06 12.63
CA GLY A 111 -14.23 -5.25 11.55
C GLY A 111 -14.43 -5.95 10.19
N GLY A 112 -15.08 -5.30 9.24
CA GLY A 112 -15.46 -5.91 7.97
C GLY A 112 -14.30 -6.32 7.06
N ARG A 113 -13.08 -5.84 7.36
CA ARG A 113 -11.85 -6.10 6.58
C ARG A 113 -10.72 -6.70 7.40
N ASN A 114 -11.00 -7.29 8.56
CA ASN A 114 -9.99 -7.93 9.40
C ASN A 114 -9.20 -9.02 8.65
N PHE A 115 -9.83 -9.71 7.70
CA PHE A 115 -9.19 -10.76 6.89
C PHE A 115 -7.99 -10.28 6.08
N GLU A 116 -7.91 -8.99 5.74
CA GLU A 116 -6.79 -8.43 4.99
C GLU A 116 -5.81 -7.62 5.86
N TYR A 117 -6.07 -7.52 7.16
CA TYR A 117 -5.21 -6.88 8.16
C TYR A 117 -4.58 -7.94 9.06
N TYR A 118 -3.37 -7.69 9.55
CA TYR A 118 -2.57 -8.73 10.20
C TYR A 118 -2.97 -9.03 11.64
N SER A 119 -3.12 -8.01 12.49
CA SER A 119 -3.26 -8.19 13.92
C SER A 119 -3.86 -6.97 14.62
N GLU A 120 -4.21 -7.15 15.89
CA GLU A 120 -4.48 -6.07 16.84
C GLU A 120 -3.19 -5.41 17.38
N ASP A 121 -2.05 -6.09 17.23
CA ASP A 121 -0.75 -5.64 17.71
C ASP A 121 0.02 -4.95 16.57
N PRO A 122 0.46 -3.68 16.77
CA PRO A 122 1.17 -2.93 15.74
C PRO A 122 2.56 -3.49 15.43
N PHE A 123 3.23 -4.10 16.40
CA PHE A 123 4.54 -4.70 16.19
C PHE A 123 4.43 -5.95 15.29
N ILE A 124 3.52 -6.87 15.61
CA ILE A 124 3.29 -8.06 14.79
C ILE A 124 2.86 -7.65 13.39
N SER A 125 1.89 -6.73 13.29
CA SER A 125 1.40 -6.22 12.00
C SER A 125 2.54 -5.63 11.17
N GLY A 126 3.36 -4.79 11.76
CA GLY A 126 4.46 -4.13 11.08
C GLY A 126 5.56 -5.10 10.65
N GLN A 127 5.96 -6.05 11.52
CA GLN A 127 7.03 -7.00 11.23
C GLN A 127 6.65 -8.01 10.13
N ILE A 128 5.43 -8.54 10.17
CA ILE A 128 4.94 -9.46 9.14
C ILE A 128 4.71 -8.70 7.82
N CYS A 129 4.16 -7.49 7.89
CA CYS A 129 4.01 -6.63 6.72
C CYS A 129 5.37 -6.32 6.08
N ALA A 130 6.38 -5.93 6.86
CA ALA A 130 7.71 -5.63 6.35
C ALA A 130 8.33 -6.82 5.60
N ALA A 131 8.20 -8.03 6.13
CA ALA A 131 8.68 -9.23 5.48
C ALA A 131 7.92 -9.51 4.16
N GLN A 132 6.60 -9.40 4.16
CA GLN A 132 5.80 -9.61 2.95
C GLN A 132 6.07 -8.55 1.89
N VAL A 133 6.19 -7.28 2.27
CA VAL A 133 6.54 -6.16 1.37
C VAL A 133 7.92 -6.40 0.75
N GLY A 134 8.93 -6.76 1.55
CA GLY A 134 10.26 -7.11 1.06
C GLY A 134 10.21 -8.21 0.01
N GLY A 135 9.41 -9.25 0.25
CA GLY A 135 9.19 -10.34 -0.70
C GLY A 135 8.56 -9.87 -2.02
N ILE A 136 7.50 -9.05 -1.97
CA ILE A 136 6.83 -8.51 -3.17
C ILE A 136 7.79 -7.61 -3.95
N GLN A 137 8.42 -6.66 -3.28
CA GLN A 137 9.32 -5.70 -3.91
C GLN A 137 10.60 -6.34 -4.48
N SER A 138 11.04 -7.50 -3.94
CA SER A 138 12.14 -8.27 -4.51
C SER A 138 11.90 -8.74 -5.95
N LYS A 139 10.65 -8.71 -6.41
CA LYS A 139 10.23 -9.04 -7.78
C LYS A 139 10.09 -7.82 -8.68
N GLY A 140 10.39 -6.62 -8.18
CA GLY A 140 10.22 -5.37 -8.91
C GLY A 140 8.79 -4.84 -8.92
N VAL A 141 7.90 -5.39 -8.10
CA VAL A 141 6.51 -4.92 -7.92
C VAL A 141 6.46 -4.01 -6.71
N TYR A 142 6.07 -2.76 -6.89
CA TYR A 142 5.90 -1.86 -5.76
C TYR A 142 4.55 -2.06 -5.07
N VAL A 143 4.49 -1.71 -3.80
CA VAL A 143 3.29 -1.89 -2.97
C VAL A 143 2.65 -0.55 -2.62
N TYR A 144 1.33 -0.55 -2.43
CA TYR A 144 0.58 0.54 -1.80
C TYR A 144 0.02 0.02 -0.49
N MET A 145 0.77 0.16 0.59
CA MET A 145 0.27 -0.23 1.91
C MET A 145 -0.99 0.56 2.26
N LYS A 146 -1.97 -0.09 2.83
CA LYS A 146 -3.31 0.49 3.01
C LYS A 146 -3.94 0.15 4.35
N HIS A 147 -4.86 0.95 4.84
CA HIS A 147 -5.30 2.26 4.36
C HIS A 147 -4.80 3.31 5.34
N PHE A 148 -3.96 4.21 4.89
CA PHE A 148 -3.27 5.19 5.72
C PHE A 148 -4.15 6.42 5.96
N ALA A 149 -4.64 6.65 7.21
CA ALA A 149 -4.48 5.81 8.39
C ALA A 149 -5.80 5.68 9.15
N LEU A 150 -5.79 4.82 10.17
CA LEU A 150 -6.92 4.60 11.10
C LEU A 150 -8.23 4.13 10.42
N ASN A 151 -8.13 3.27 9.40
CA ASN A 151 -9.28 2.63 8.78
C ASN A 151 -9.61 1.29 9.47
N ASP A 152 -9.90 1.34 10.77
CA ASP A 152 -10.12 0.15 11.59
C ASP A 152 -11.59 -0.27 11.64
N GLN A 153 -12.48 0.54 11.07
CA GLN A 153 -13.89 0.26 10.88
C GLN A 153 -14.26 0.45 9.41
N ASP A 154 -14.88 -0.55 8.80
CA ASP A 154 -15.29 -0.47 7.40
C ASP A 154 -16.68 0.13 7.20
N THR A 155 -17.60 -0.13 8.13
CA THR A 155 -18.98 0.41 8.08
C THR A 155 -18.97 1.93 8.13
N GLY A 156 -19.53 2.57 7.10
CA GLY A 156 -19.65 4.03 7.02
C GLY A 156 -18.32 4.76 6.81
N ARG A 157 -17.27 4.06 6.38
CA ARG A 157 -15.89 4.58 6.26
C ARG A 157 -15.76 5.87 5.46
N ASP A 158 -16.59 6.09 4.45
CA ASP A 158 -16.51 7.27 3.58
C ASP A 158 -16.83 8.58 4.32
N GLY A 159 -17.57 8.52 5.42
CA GLY A 159 -17.93 9.67 6.25
C GLY A 159 -17.48 9.58 7.69
N LEU A 160 -16.83 8.48 8.06
CA LEU A 160 -16.42 8.21 9.44
C LEU A 160 -15.38 9.22 9.91
N CYS A 161 -15.65 9.87 11.05
CA CYS A 161 -14.67 10.71 11.75
C CYS A 161 -14.04 9.90 12.88
N VAL A 162 -12.75 9.66 12.81
CA VAL A 162 -11.99 8.92 13.81
C VAL A 162 -11.29 9.90 14.74
N TRP A 163 -11.36 9.66 16.03
CA TRP A 163 -10.75 10.49 17.06
C TRP A 163 -9.83 9.65 17.93
N THR A 164 -8.61 10.11 18.11
CA THR A 164 -7.62 9.51 19.02
C THR A 164 -6.69 10.60 19.54
N ASN A 165 -5.95 10.31 20.59
CA ASN A 165 -4.85 11.17 21.01
C ASN A 165 -3.58 10.87 20.19
N GLU A 166 -2.63 11.78 20.19
CA GLU A 166 -1.40 11.66 19.40
C GLU A 166 -0.57 10.44 19.80
N GLN A 167 -0.47 10.12 21.08
CA GLN A 167 0.28 8.97 21.55
C GLN A 167 -0.28 7.67 20.96
N ALA A 168 -1.58 7.43 21.10
CA ALA A 168 -2.20 6.24 20.55
C ALA A 168 -2.12 6.20 19.01
N ALA A 169 -2.25 7.36 18.34
CA ALA A 169 -2.06 7.44 16.89
C ALA A 169 -0.67 6.93 16.49
N ARG A 170 0.39 7.42 17.14
CA ARG A 170 1.77 7.07 16.78
C ARG A 170 2.16 5.67 17.22
N GLU A 171 1.88 5.30 18.47
CA GLU A 171 2.37 4.04 19.06
C GLU A 171 1.56 2.80 18.62
N ILE A 172 0.35 2.99 18.08
CA ILE A 172 -0.50 1.87 17.66
C ILE A 172 -0.79 1.93 16.16
N TYR A 173 -1.49 2.97 15.71
CA TYR A 173 -2.07 2.99 14.36
C TYR A 173 -1.06 3.32 13.26
N LEU A 174 -0.09 4.18 13.53
CA LEU A 174 0.94 4.56 12.57
C LEU A 174 2.16 3.65 12.62
N GLN A 175 2.50 3.11 13.79
CA GLN A 175 3.65 2.24 13.96
C GLN A 175 3.62 1.01 13.04
N ALA A 176 2.44 0.44 12.79
CA ALA A 176 2.29 -0.68 11.86
C ALA A 176 2.71 -0.34 10.42
N PHE A 177 2.58 0.92 10.00
CA PHE A 177 3.05 1.42 8.71
C PHE A 177 4.53 1.80 8.72
N GLU A 178 5.04 2.28 9.85
CA GLU A 178 6.43 2.71 10.02
C GLU A 178 7.41 1.56 9.77
N TYR A 179 7.19 0.40 10.40
CA TYR A 179 8.08 -0.76 10.24
C TYR A 179 8.32 -1.18 8.77
N PRO A 180 7.32 -1.38 7.91
CA PRO A 180 7.60 -1.75 6.52
C PRO A 180 8.21 -0.60 5.69
N ILE A 181 7.98 0.66 6.06
CA ILE A 181 8.68 1.80 5.42
C ILE A 181 10.17 1.74 5.75
N GLU A 182 10.52 1.61 7.03
CA GLU A 182 11.91 1.62 7.47
C GLU A 182 12.67 0.33 7.13
N GLN A 183 12.04 -0.84 7.31
CA GLN A 183 12.72 -2.13 7.21
C GLN A 183 12.69 -2.74 5.81
N ALA A 184 11.66 -2.45 5.02
CA ALA A 184 11.47 -3.01 3.69
C ALA A 184 11.45 -1.95 2.58
N ASN A 185 11.71 -0.69 2.93
CA ASN A 185 11.65 0.43 1.98
C ASN A 185 10.35 0.43 1.16
N ALA A 186 9.21 0.30 1.83
CA ALA A 186 7.90 0.33 1.18
C ALA A 186 7.71 1.66 0.44
N LEU A 187 7.42 1.59 -0.86
CA LEU A 187 7.51 2.75 -1.73
C LEU A 187 6.27 3.65 -1.74
N CYS A 188 5.08 3.08 -1.48
CA CYS A 188 3.84 3.84 -1.56
C CYS A 188 2.87 3.48 -0.43
N VAL A 189 1.98 4.42 -0.13
CA VAL A 189 0.82 4.20 0.73
C VAL A 189 -0.46 4.59 0.01
N MET A 190 -1.56 3.91 0.33
CA MET A 190 -2.90 4.29 -0.08
C MET A 190 -3.60 4.96 1.09
N THR A 191 -4.05 6.19 0.92
CA THR A 191 -4.78 6.92 1.95
C THR A 191 -6.14 6.29 2.22
N SER A 192 -6.63 6.43 3.44
CA SER A 192 -7.93 5.91 3.84
C SER A 192 -9.08 6.86 3.47
N PHE A 193 -10.30 6.33 3.43
CA PHE A 193 -11.51 7.12 3.16
C PHE A 193 -11.99 7.91 4.37
N ASN A 194 -11.73 7.42 5.57
CA ASN A 194 -12.13 8.06 6.82
C ASN A 194 -11.44 9.41 7.03
N ARG A 195 -11.92 10.13 8.02
CA ARG A 195 -11.37 11.40 8.47
C ARG A 195 -10.62 11.21 9.78
N LEU A 196 -9.53 11.94 9.97
CA LEU A 196 -8.93 12.18 11.29
C LEU A 196 -9.53 13.47 11.85
N GLY A 197 -10.23 13.36 12.98
CA GLY A 197 -11.10 14.46 13.37
C GLY A 197 -12.10 14.76 12.27
N THR A 198 -12.08 15.96 11.72
CA THR A 198 -12.96 16.39 10.62
C THR A 198 -12.26 16.43 9.25
N THR A 199 -10.95 16.19 9.19
CA THR A 199 -10.17 16.28 7.95
C THR A 199 -10.04 14.90 7.30
N TRP A 200 -10.38 14.81 6.02
CA TRP A 200 -10.18 13.57 5.26
C TRP A 200 -8.70 13.17 5.25
N ALA A 201 -8.42 11.88 5.53
CA ALA A 201 -7.04 11.39 5.63
C ALA A 201 -6.20 11.67 4.37
N GLY A 202 -6.79 11.60 3.17
CA GLY A 202 -6.12 11.91 1.92
C GLY A 202 -5.88 13.40 1.65
N GLY A 203 -6.44 14.28 2.48
CA GLY A 203 -6.24 15.74 2.43
C GLY A 203 -5.61 16.31 3.71
N ASP A 204 -5.19 15.46 4.64
CA ASP A 204 -4.62 15.88 5.90
C ASP A 204 -3.12 16.15 5.78
N TYR A 205 -2.75 17.44 5.80
CA TYR A 205 -1.36 17.87 5.70
C TYR A 205 -0.49 17.34 6.85
N ASN A 206 -1.03 17.30 8.08
CA ASN A 206 -0.26 16.79 9.22
C ASN A 206 0.04 15.30 9.05
N LEU A 207 -0.96 14.53 8.65
CA LEU A 207 -0.80 13.08 8.43
C LEU A 207 0.17 12.80 7.27
N LEU A 208 -0.02 13.46 6.12
CA LEU A 208 0.69 13.12 4.88
C LEU A 208 2.06 13.79 4.74
N THR A 209 2.25 14.95 5.34
CA THR A 209 3.50 15.69 5.23
C THR A 209 4.31 15.64 6.51
N ASN A 210 3.72 16.07 7.63
CA ASN A 210 4.49 16.17 8.88
C ASN A 210 4.80 14.81 9.53
N ILE A 211 3.98 13.78 9.27
CA ILE A 211 4.18 12.45 9.85
C ILE A 211 4.78 11.48 8.82
N LEU A 212 4.17 11.37 7.63
CA LEU A 212 4.60 10.36 6.67
C LEU A 212 5.90 10.71 5.94
N ARG A 213 6.17 12.00 5.69
CA ARG A 213 7.32 12.44 4.87
C ARG A 213 8.47 13.03 5.66
N ASN A 214 8.26 13.48 6.89
CA ASN A 214 9.25 14.11 7.78
C ASN A 214 9.47 13.28 9.03
#